data_79bb083bb56fbe3ade291edc62a1d893
#
_entry.id   79bb083bb56fbe3ade291edc62a1d893
#
_cell.length_a   1.000
_cell.length_b   1.000
_cell.length_c   1.000
_cell.angle_alpha   90.00
_cell.angle_beta   90.00
_cell.angle_gamma   90.00
#
_symmetry.space_group_name_H-M   'P 1'
#
loop_
_entity.id
_entity.type
_entity.pdbx_description
1 polymer ?
#
loop_
_entity_poly.entity_id
_entity_poly.type
_entity_poly.pdbx_seq_one_letter_code
_entity_poly.pdbx_strand_id
1 'polypeptide(L)'
;AARGSNQVVVAHELLHTLGATDKYARATGQPLHPDGLGDPEQAPRYPQQYGEIMAGRIALSAREASIPDSLGQMLVGPATAREIGWLQ
;
A
#
# COMPACT_ATOMS: atom_id res chain seq x y z
N ALA A 1 13.14 9.93 -0.19
CA ALA A 1 13.35 10.98 0.75
C ALA A 1 12.05 11.50 1.34
N ALA A 2 12.16 12.46 2.29
CA ALA A 2 11.02 12.95 3.06
C ALA A 2 9.88 13.50 2.20
N ARG A 3 10.23 14.22 1.12
CA ARG A 3 9.22 14.80 0.22
C ARG A 3 8.41 13.71 -0.49
N GLY A 4 9.07 12.66 -0.97
CA GLY A 4 8.39 11.56 -1.64
C GLY A 4 7.50 10.78 -0.67
N SER A 5 7.99 10.56 0.56
CA SER A 5 7.20 9.91 1.60
C SER A 5 5.98 10.76 1.98
N ASN A 6 6.14 12.08 2.02
CA ASN A 6 5.02 12.99 2.30
C ASN A 6 3.95 12.92 1.20
N GLN A 7 4.36 12.77 -0.06
CA GLN A 7 3.41 12.59 -1.16
C GLN A 7 2.59 11.31 -1.01
N VAL A 8 3.22 10.25 -0.52
CA VAL A 8 2.53 8.99 -0.24
C VAL A 8 1.47 9.20 0.85
N VAL A 9 1.83 9.88 1.94
CA VAL A 9 0.88 10.18 3.02
C VAL A 9 -0.30 11.01 2.51
N VAL A 10 -0.03 12.05 1.72
CA VAL A 10 -1.09 12.89 1.17
C VAL A 10 -2.02 12.08 0.28
N ALA A 11 -1.47 11.25 -0.62
CA ALA A 11 -2.29 10.41 -1.50
C ALA A 11 -3.13 9.41 -0.70
N HIS A 12 -2.53 8.78 0.33
CA HIS A 12 -3.22 7.85 1.22
C HIS A 12 -4.42 8.52 1.89
N GLU A 13 -4.20 9.70 2.48
CA GLU A 13 -5.27 10.42 3.17
C GLU A 13 -6.36 10.89 2.20
N LEU A 14 -5.97 11.32 0.99
CA LEU A 14 -6.94 11.70 -0.02
C LEU A 14 -7.83 10.53 -0.42
N LEU A 15 -7.25 9.33 -0.56
CA LEU A 15 -8.03 8.14 -0.92
C LEU A 15 -9.01 7.74 0.18
N HIS A 16 -8.70 8.01 1.47
CA HIS A 16 -9.68 7.81 2.53
C HIS A 16 -10.94 8.65 2.30
N THR A 17 -10.80 9.87 1.79
CA THR A 17 -11.97 10.71 1.52
C THR A 17 -12.84 10.15 0.40
N LEU A 18 -12.28 9.28 -0.44
CA LEU A 18 -13.01 8.62 -1.54
C LEU A 18 -13.56 7.25 -1.15
N GLY A 19 -13.36 6.83 0.10
CA GLY A 19 -13.90 5.58 0.60
C GLY A 19 -12.92 4.44 0.78
N ALA A 20 -11.64 4.67 0.53
CA ALA A 20 -10.63 3.62 0.71
C ALA A 20 -10.40 3.35 2.20
N THR A 21 -10.18 2.07 2.52
CA THR A 21 -9.86 1.63 3.89
C THR A 21 -8.39 1.26 4.01
N ASP A 22 -7.86 1.33 5.23
CA ASP A 22 -6.49 0.95 5.51
C ASP A 22 -6.25 -0.54 5.22
N LYS A 23 -5.07 -0.84 4.68
CA LYS A 23 -4.69 -2.20 4.30
C LYS A 23 -3.45 -2.66 5.06
N TYR A 24 -3.28 -2.20 6.30
CA TYR A 24 -2.17 -2.60 7.17
C TYR A 24 -2.68 -2.96 8.56
N ALA A 25 -1.89 -3.78 9.26
CA ALA A 25 -2.21 -4.14 10.65
C ALA A 25 -1.84 -2.96 11.56
N ARG A 26 -2.80 -2.47 12.36
CA ARG A 26 -2.59 -1.29 13.21
C ARG A 26 -1.46 -1.47 14.21
N ALA A 27 -1.32 -2.68 14.77
CA ALA A 27 -0.34 -2.92 15.82
C ALA A 27 1.10 -2.88 15.31
N THR A 28 1.34 -3.24 14.04
CA THR A 28 2.69 -3.40 13.50
C THR A 28 2.97 -2.51 12.30
N GLY A 29 1.95 -2.02 11.61
CA GLY A 29 2.09 -1.31 10.35
C GLY A 29 2.37 -2.23 9.17
N GLN A 30 2.37 -3.54 9.38
CA GLN A 30 2.67 -4.51 8.33
C GLN A 30 1.52 -4.58 7.32
N PRO A 31 1.82 -4.49 6.01
CA PRO A 31 0.78 -4.65 4.98
C PRO A 31 0.05 -5.98 5.11
N LEU A 32 -1.28 -5.93 4.93
CA LEU A 32 -2.13 -7.12 5.04
C LEU A 32 -2.18 -7.87 3.71
N HIS A 33 -2.04 -9.19 3.76
CA HIS A 33 -2.21 -10.05 2.60
C HIS A 33 -3.70 -10.38 2.42
N PRO A 34 -4.24 -10.34 1.21
CA PRO A 34 -3.57 -9.98 -0.05
C PRO A 34 -3.69 -8.50 -0.40
N ASP A 35 -4.65 -7.78 0.15
CA ASP A 35 -5.09 -6.48 -0.34
C ASP A 35 -4.08 -5.35 -0.07
N GLY A 36 -3.21 -5.53 0.91
CA GLY A 36 -2.18 -4.56 1.27
C GLY A 36 -0.84 -4.77 0.56
N LEU A 37 -0.73 -5.80 -0.29
CA LEU A 37 0.49 -6.04 -1.06
C LEU A 37 0.38 -5.42 -2.45
N GLY A 38 1.50 -4.89 -2.96
CA GLY A 38 1.53 -4.36 -4.31
C GLY A 38 1.25 -5.42 -5.35
N ASP A 39 1.82 -6.62 -5.15
CA ASP A 39 1.60 -7.77 -6.04
C ASP A 39 1.45 -9.04 -5.18
N PRO A 40 0.22 -9.35 -4.73
CA PRO A 40 0.01 -10.54 -3.89
C PRO A 40 0.24 -11.85 -4.63
N GLU A 41 0.28 -11.84 -5.96
CA GLU A 41 0.53 -13.03 -6.77
C GLU A 41 2.01 -13.23 -7.09
N GLN A 42 2.87 -12.32 -6.64
CA GLN A 42 4.31 -12.45 -6.88
C GLN A 42 4.86 -13.74 -6.28
N ALA A 43 5.75 -14.41 -7.01
CA ALA A 43 6.39 -15.63 -6.56
C ALA A 43 7.90 -15.54 -6.76
N PRO A 44 8.72 -15.54 -5.69
CA PRO A 44 8.32 -15.56 -4.28
C PRO A 44 7.59 -14.27 -3.89
N ARG A 45 6.71 -14.37 -2.90
CA ARG A 45 5.91 -13.21 -2.48
C ARG A 45 6.76 -12.05 -1.99
N TYR A 46 7.84 -12.36 -1.29
CA TYR A 46 8.70 -11.35 -0.69
C TYR A 46 10.11 -11.40 -1.25
N PRO A 47 10.83 -10.27 -1.30
CA PRO A 47 10.32 -8.94 -1.01
C PRO A 47 9.43 -8.42 -2.14
N GLN A 48 8.45 -7.61 -1.79
CA GLN A 48 7.63 -6.93 -2.78
C GLN A 48 8.43 -5.78 -3.41
N GLN A 49 8.17 -5.49 -4.69
CA GLN A 49 8.83 -4.38 -5.39
C GLN A 49 8.06 -3.08 -5.24
N TYR A 50 6.75 -3.18 -5.08
CA TYR A 50 5.86 -2.03 -4.95
C TYR A 50 4.99 -2.20 -3.72
N GLY A 51 4.49 -1.07 -3.21
CA GLY A 51 3.54 -1.08 -2.11
C GLY A 51 2.14 -0.71 -2.57
N GLU A 52 1.14 -1.19 -1.87
CA GLU A 52 -0.23 -0.75 -2.05
C GLU A 52 -0.43 0.53 -1.26
N ILE A 53 -1.02 1.54 -1.89
CA ILE A 53 -1.08 2.89 -1.31
C ILE A 53 -1.82 2.92 0.04
N MET A 54 -2.83 2.08 0.24
CA MET A 54 -3.58 2.07 1.49
C MET A 54 -2.92 1.24 2.59
N ALA A 55 -1.90 0.45 2.26
CA ALA A 55 -1.00 -0.13 3.25
C ALA A 55 0.11 0.83 3.63
N GLY A 56 0.52 1.69 2.70
CA GLY A 56 1.49 2.75 2.95
C GLY A 56 2.93 2.29 3.07
N ARG A 57 3.21 1.00 2.93
CA ARG A 57 4.55 0.42 3.04
C ARG A 57 4.74 -0.70 2.02
N ILE A 58 6.00 -1.01 1.77
CA ILE A 58 6.38 -2.10 0.86
C ILE A 58 6.80 -3.29 1.72
N ALA A 59 6.09 -4.41 1.59
CA ALA A 59 6.37 -5.60 2.40
C ALA A 59 7.67 -6.28 1.94
N LEU A 60 8.63 -6.39 2.84
CA LEU A 60 9.91 -7.05 2.57
C LEU A 60 9.89 -8.51 2.99
N SER A 61 9.07 -8.85 3.98
CA SER A 61 8.84 -10.20 4.47
C SER A 61 7.47 -10.22 5.12
N ALA A 62 7.09 -11.36 5.71
CA ALA A 62 5.82 -11.45 6.44
C ALA A 62 5.77 -10.54 7.67
N ARG A 63 6.93 -10.07 8.15
CA ARG A 63 7.03 -9.29 9.39
C ARG A 63 7.72 -7.95 9.22
N GLU A 64 8.30 -7.67 8.07
CA GLU A 64 9.08 -6.46 7.83
C GLU A 64 8.54 -5.72 6.63
N ALA A 65 8.54 -4.40 6.72
CA ALA A 65 8.11 -3.54 5.63
C ALA A 65 8.94 -2.26 5.63
N SER A 66 9.16 -1.70 4.45
CA SER A 66 9.90 -0.45 4.30
C SER A 66 8.97 0.69 3.99
N ILE A 67 9.38 1.89 4.42
CA ILE A 67 8.69 3.13 4.06
C ILE A 67 9.12 3.50 2.64
N PRO A 68 8.18 3.78 1.72
CA PRO A 68 8.54 4.09 0.34
C PRO A 68 9.26 5.44 0.24
N ASP A 69 10.20 5.53 -0.69
CA ASP A 69 10.93 6.77 -0.95
C ASP A 69 10.13 7.73 -1.84
N SER A 70 9.21 7.21 -2.63
CA SER A 70 8.45 8.03 -3.56
C SER A 70 7.10 7.40 -3.88
N LEU A 71 6.18 8.23 -4.37
CA LEU A 71 4.86 7.78 -4.81
C LEU A 71 4.97 6.82 -6.01
N GLY A 72 6.04 6.91 -6.80
CA GLY A 72 6.28 5.98 -7.91
C GLY A 72 6.49 4.54 -7.50
N GLN A 73 6.78 4.28 -6.22
CA GLN A 73 6.91 2.92 -5.68
C GLN A 73 5.58 2.35 -5.21
N MET A 74 4.50 3.12 -5.31
CA MET A 74 3.18 2.73 -4.81
C MET A 74 2.21 2.52 -5.95
N LEU A 75 1.20 1.69 -5.72
CA LEU A 75 0.14 1.47 -6.68
C LEU A 75 -1.20 1.36 -5.96
N VAL A 76 -2.27 1.47 -6.71
CA VAL A 76 -3.64 1.28 -6.21
C VAL A 76 -4.04 -0.15 -6.52
N GLY A 77 -4.19 -0.95 -5.47
CA GLY A 77 -4.60 -2.35 -5.64
C GLY A 77 -6.08 -2.48 -5.98
N PRO A 78 -6.52 -3.68 -6.40
CA PRO A 78 -7.91 -3.87 -6.84
C PRO A 78 -8.93 -3.65 -5.73
N ALA A 79 -8.63 -3.99 -4.48
CA ALA A 79 -9.56 -3.76 -3.37
C ALA A 79 -9.79 -2.26 -3.16
N THR A 80 -8.71 -1.48 -3.12
CA THR A 80 -8.79 -0.02 -2.99
C THR A 80 -9.52 0.59 -4.19
N ALA A 81 -9.20 0.13 -5.39
CA ALA A 81 -9.84 0.63 -6.61
C ALA A 81 -11.36 0.41 -6.58
N ARG A 82 -11.80 -0.74 -6.08
CA ARG A 82 -13.23 -1.01 -5.92
C ARG A 82 -13.86 -0.08 -4.87
N GLU A 83 -13.17 0.14 -3.76
CA GLU A 83 -13.68 0.98 -2.68
C GLU A 83 -13.89 2.43 -3.10
N ILE A 84 -13.04 2.95 -3.98
CA ILE A 84 -13.15 4.33 -4.45
C ILE A 84 -13.95 4.45 -5.76
N GLY A 85 -14.49 3.34 -6.26
CA GLY A 85 -15.37 3.37 -7.43
C GLY A 85 -14.68 3.28 -8.78
N TRP A 86 -13.37 2.99 -8.83
CA TRP A 86 -12.65 2.81 -10.10
C TRP A 86 -12.94 1.47 -10.77
N LEU A 87 -13.27 0.44 -9.96
CA LEU A 87 -13.65 -0.89 -10.46
C LEU A 87 -15.04 -1.22 -9.94
N GLN A 88 -15.81 -1.89 -10.77
CA GLN A 88 -17.18 -2.29 -10.42
C GLN A 88 -17.33 -3.79 -10.28
#